data_8a0959adb1f4b808416105374f2b6c36
#
_entry.id   8a0959adb1f4b808416105374f2b6c36
#
_cell.length_a   1.000
_cell.length_b   1.000
_cell.length_c   1.000
_cell.angle_alpha   90.00
_cell.angle_beta   90.00
_cell.angle_gamma   90.00
#
_symmetry.space_group_name_H-M   'P 1'
#
loop_
_entity.id
_entity.type
_entity.pdbx_description
1 polymer ?
#
loop_
_entity_poly.entity_id
_entity_poly.type
_entity_poly.pdbx_seq_one_letter_code
_entity_poly.pdbx_strand_id
1 'polypeptide(L)'
;MEEHNKNINRRDFLKIVGISAATTTAAATLYSCKQKDGVIPGGSASTPVPTDKMTYRTSVAQKDRVSLLGYGCMRWPTVPSPDGKGDMIDQDAVNELVDYAIAHGVNYFDTSPVYVQGWSEKSTGIALKRHPREKLFIATKLSNFSNYSRENSIAMYRKSFEDLQTDYIDYYLLHSIGNGGIEAFKARYIDNGMMEFLLKEREAGRIRNLGFSFHGTVDTYDYALSLHDEVKWDFVQIQLNYVDWKHSSGRNVNADYLYDELVKRNIPAIIMEPLLGGRLSNVPTHIMTRLKQRRPEDSVASWAFRFAGSPELVLTVLSGMTYMEHLQDNIRTYSPLIPLTDDDKEFLEETAQLMLKYPTVPCNDCKYCMPCPYGIDIPAVLIHYNKCVNEG
;
A
#
# COMPACT_ATOMS: atom_id res chain seq x y z
N MET A 1 10.69 -20.45 -62.55
CA MET A 1 11.18 -19.36 -61.66
C MET A 1 11.34 -19.95 -60.28
N GLU A 2 12.56 -20.34 -59.95
CA GLU A 2 12.92 -20.98 -58.67
C GLU A 2 13.30 -19.87 -57.68
N GLU A 3 12.55 -19.77 -56.59
CA GLU A 3 12.94 -18.90 -55.46
C GLU A 3 13.96 -19.65 -54.58
N HIS A 4 15.19 -19.15 -54.59
CA HIS A 4 16.26 -19.61 -53.69
C HIS A 4 16.03 -19.06 -52.27
N ASN A 5 15.53 -19.92 -51.41
CA ASN A 5 15.50 -19.74 -49.97
C ASN A 5 16.91 -20.00 -49.40
N LYS A 6 17.71 -18.92 -49.17
CA LYS A 6 19.02 -19.01 -48.55
C LYS A 6 18.87 -19.02 -47.02
N ASN A 7 18.91 -20.20 -46.44
CA ASN A 7 19.09 -20.36 -44.99
C ASN A 7 20.44 -19.79 -44.57
N ILE A 8 20.42 -18.66 -43.80
CA ILE A 8 21.61 -18.07 -43.20
C ILE A 8 22.02 -18.95 -42.01
N ASN A 9 23.24 -19.51 -42.03
CA ASN A 9 23.73 -20.28 -40.91
C ASN A 9 24.27 -19.39 -39.78
N ARG A 10 24.38 -19.94 -38.56
CA ARG A 10 24.83 -19.21 -37.36
C ARG A 10 26.15 -18.44 -37.52
N ARG A 11 27.06 -18.97 -38.35
CA ARG A 11 28.39 -18.40 -38.56
C ARG A 11 28.32 -17.14 -39.46
N ASP A 12 27.43 -17.14 -40.44
CA ASP A 12 27.22 -15.99 -41.33
C ASP A 12 26.45 -14.88 -40.64
N PHE A 13 25.49 -15.22 -39.76
CA PHE A 13 24.82 -14.26 -38.89
C PHE A 13 25.81 -13.54 -37.97
N LEU A 14 26.74 -14.26 -37.32
CA LEU A 14 27.76 -13.65 -36.46
C LEU A 14 28.76 -12.78 -37.21
N LYS A 15 29.05 -13.07 -38.47
CA LYS A 15 29.90 -12.20 -39.34
C LYS A 15 29.18 -10.91 -39.71
N ILE A 16 27.90 -10.97 -40.02
CA ILE A 16 27.09 -9.79 -40.35
C ILE A 16 26.98 -8.86 -39.13
N VAL A 17 26.77 -9.40 -37.93
CA VAL A 17 26.72 -8.62 -36.68
C VAL A 17 28.10 -8.07 -36.27
N GLY A 18 29.18 -8.83 -36.52
CA GLY A 18 30.56 -8.42 -36.19
C GLY A 18 31.12 -7.31 -37.08
N ILE A 19 30.67 -7.21 -38.35
CA ILE A 19 31.15 -6.15 -39.28
C ILE A 19 30.49 -4.81 -39.06
N SER A 20 29.31 -4.78 -38.40
CA SER A 20 28.63 -3.51 -38.03
C SER A 20 29.24 -2.81 -36.79
N ALA A 21 30.20 -3.45 -36.11
CA ALA A 21 30.84 -2.91 -34.90
C ALA A 21 32.18 -2.19 -35.13
N ALA A 22 32.67 -2.06 -36.37
CA ALA A 22 34.03 -1.62 -36.66
C ALA A 22 34.18 -0.23 -37.34
N THR A 23 33.12 0.52 -37.59
CA THR A 23 33.24 1.86 -38.18
C THR A 23 32.19 2.81 -37.63
N THR A 24 32.32 3.25 -36.37
CA THR A 24 31.99 4.63 -35.93
C THR A 24 32.55 4.83 -34.52
N THR A 25 33.79 5.30 -34.43
CA THR A 25 34.27 6.00 -33.24
C THR A 25 33.60 7.38 -33.22
N ALA A 26 32.39 7.44 -32.72
CA ALA A 26 31.78 8.64 -32.20
C ALA A 26 31.26 8.27 -30.80
N ALA A 27 31.64 9.06 -29.80
CA ALA A 27 31.31 8.87 -28.40
C ALA A 27 29.80 8.70 -28.21
N ALA A 28 29.31 7.46 -28.29
CA ALA A 28 28.07 7.04 -27.71
C ALA A 28 28.42 6.68 -26.26
N THR A 29 28.30 7.65 -25.37
CA THR A 29 28.00 7.41 -23.99
C THR A 29 26.90 6.35 -23.99
N LEU A 30 27.25 5.14 -23.57
CA LEU A 30 26.30 4.14 -23.20
C LEU A 30 25.44 4.71 -22.07
N TYR A 31 24.36 5.38 -22.45
CA TYR A 31 23.21 5.51 -21.56
C TYR A 31 22.72 4.08 -21.34
N SER A 32 23.29 3.45 -20.35
CA SER A 32 22.61 2.39 -19.65
C SER A 32 21.29 3.01 -19.22
N CYS A 33 20.22 2.72 -19.95
CA CYS A 33 18.89 2.87 -19.43
C CYS A 33 18.76 1.84 -18.29
N LYS A 34 19.33 2.14 -17.13
CA LYS A 34 18.69 1.84 -15.88
C LYS A 34 17.35 2.56 -15.99
N GLN A 35 16.32 1.83 -16.35
CA GLN A 35 14.96 2.25 -16.12
C GLN A 35 14.96 2.64 -14.64
N LYS A 36 14.88 3.93 -14.33
CA LYS A 36 14.63 4.40 -12.98
C LYS A 36 13.20 3.92 -12.71
N ASP A 37 13.09 2.82 -12.00
CA ASP A 37 11.82 2.42 -11.41
C ASP A 37 11.39 3.60 -10.53
N GLY A 38 10.35 4.32 -10.95
CA GLY A 38 9.88 5.52 -10.23
C GLY A 38 9.31 6.63 -11.11
N VAL A 39 9.39 6.53 -12.44
CA VAL A 39 8.73 7.52 -13.30
C VAL A 39 7.22 7.32 -13.27
N ILE A 40 6.50 8.27 -12.65
CA ILE A 40 5.04 8.30 -12.66
C ILE A 40 4.57 8.61 -14.08
N PRO A 41 3.88 7.67 -14.77
CA PRO A 41 3.38 7.96 -16.12
C PRO A 41 2.40 9.15 -16.09
N GLY A 42 2.82 10.28 -16.63
CA GLY A 42 1.98 11.45 -16.85
C GLY A 42 1.78 12.39 -15.65
N GLY A 43 2.59 12.29 -14.60
CA GLY A 43 2.64 13.31 -13.56
C GLY A 43 3.26 14.60 -14.09
N SER A 44 2.61 15.76 -13.91
CA SER A 44 3.18 17.05 -14.27
C SER A 44 4.29 17.43 -13.26
N ALA A 45 5.55 17.24 -13.66
CA ALA A 45 6.71 17.63 -12.85
C ALA A 45 6.83 19.16 -12.63
N SER A 46 6.00 19.96 -13.32
CA SER A 46 6.09 21.42 -13.33
C SER A 46 5.22 22.11 -12.27
N THR A 47 4.28 21.43 -11.66
CA THR A 47 3.39 22.04 -10.65
C THR A 47 4.02 21.94 -9.26
N PRO A 48 4.19 23.07 -8.52
CA PRO A 48 4.70 23.03 -7.16
C PRO A 48 3.84 22.13 -6.25
N VAL A 49 4.51 21.39 -5.36
CA VAL A 49 3.82 20.55 -4.36
C VAL A 49 3.31 21.46 -3.23
N PRO A 50 1.99 21.48 -2.93
CA PRO A 50 1.43 22.34 -1.89
C PRO A 50 1.94 21.94 -0.49
N THR A 51 2.17 22.93 0.39
CA THR A 51 2.64 22.72 1.77
C THR A 51 1.55 22.96 2.82
N ASP A 52 0.46 23.66 2.46
CA ASP A 52 -0.53 24.19 3.39
C ASP A 52 -1.99 23.79 3.05
N LYS A 53 -2.16 22.91 2.06
CA LYS A 53 -3.48 22.56 1.51
C LYS A 53 -3.88 21.10 1.73
N MET A 54 -3.14 20.35 2.53
CA MET A 54 -3.49 18.96 2.84
C MET A 54 -4.94 18.86 3.34
N THR A 55 -5.70 17.96 2.76
CA THR A 55 -7.05 17.64 3.26
C THR A 55 -6.92 16.82 4.53
N TYR A 56 -7.67 17.24 5.58
CA TYR A 56 -7.74 16.52 6.85
C TYR A 56 -9.16 16.06 7.11
N ARG A 57 -9.27 14.97 7.86
CA ARG A 57 -10.54 14.49 8.41
C ARG A 57 -10.44 14.32 9.92
N THR A 58 -11.56 14.45 10.60
CA THR A 58 -11.60 14.36 12.06
C THR A 58 -12.12 12.99 12.48
N SER A 59 -11.35 12.28 13.30
CA SER A 59 -11.80 11.01 13.87
C SER A 59 -13.02 11.20 14.76
N VAL A 60 -13.91 10.22 14.77
CA VAL A 60 -15.17 10.30 15.55
C VAL A 60 -14.87 10.25 17.05
N ALA A 61 -14.02 9.29 17.47
CA ALA A 61 -13.76 9.00 18.88
C ALA A 61 -12.89 10.07 19.57
N GLN A 62 -11.70 10.34 19.03
CA GLN A 62 -10.69 11.18 19.69
C GLN A 62 -10.66 12.62 19.18
N LYS A 63 -11.45 12.94 18.15
CA LYS A 63 -11.43 14.24 17.47
C LYS A 63 -10.07 14.59 16.86
N ASP A 64 -9.25 13.59 16.59
CA ASP A 64 -7.97 13.74 15.93
C ASP A 64 -8.15 14.31 14.51
N ARG A 65 -7.35 15.29 14.16
CA ARG A 65 -7.33 15.88 12.81
C ARG A 65 -6.27 15.16 11.98
N VAL A 66 -6.68 14.09 11.28
CA VAL A 66 -5.81 13.18 10.53
C VAL A 66 -5.70 13.60 9.07
N SER A 67 -4.49 13.61 8.49
CA SER A 67 -4.29 13.85 7.07
C SER A 67 -4.96 12.76 6.25
N LEU A 68 -5.65 13.13 5.17
CA LEU A 68 -6.32 12.18 4.30
C LEU A 68 -5.32 11.28 3.55
N LEU A 69 -4.09 11.76 3.32
CA LEU A 69 -2.96 10.93 2.92
C LEU A 69 -2.26 10.40 4.16
N GLY A 70 -2.27 9.06 4.33
CA GLY A 70 -1.50 8.34 5.34
C GLY A 70 -0.26 7.68 4.71
N TYR A 71 0.85 7.67 5.44
CA TYR A 71 2.08 7.01 5.01
C TYR A 71 2.06 5.53 5.40
N GLY A 72 1.98 4.62 4.39
CA GLY A 72 2.11 3.18 4.59
C GLY A 72 3.60 2.77 4.63
N CYS A 73 4.09 2.37 5.80
CA CYS A 73 5.51 2.08 6.04
C CYS A 73 5.94 0.65 5.61
N MET A 74 5.11 -0.06 4.88
CA MET A 74 5.41 -1.42 4.39
C MET A 74 6.43 -1.43 3.25
N ARG A 75 6.64 -0.30 2.56
CA ARG A 75 7.47 -0.20 1.35
C ARG A 75 8.58 0.83 1.50
N TRP A 76 9.24 0.84 2.66
CA TRP A 76 10.43 1.67 2.85
C TRP A 76 11.50 1.37 1.79
N PRO A 77 12.23 2.37 1.30
CA PRO A 77 13.34 2.16 0.38
C PRO A 77 14.40 1.26 1.00
N THR A 78 14.99 0.39 0.19
CA THR A 78 16.03 -0.54 0.62
C THR A 78 17.27 -0.41 -0.24
N VAL A 79 18.42 -0.75 0.34
CA VAL A 79 19.72 -0.85 -0.32
C VAL A 79 20.33 -2.22 -0.04
N PRO A 80 21.25 -2.72 -0.88
CA PRO A 80 21.94 -3.97 -0.61
C PRO A 80 22.64 -3.91 0.76
N SER A 81 22.48 -4.98 1.55
CA SER A 81 23.18 -5.08 2.84
C SER A 81 24.70 -5.19 2.65
N PRO A 82 25.51 -4.53 3.50
CA PRO A 82 26.98 -4.59 3.41
C PRO A 82 27.57 -6.00 3.54
N ASP A 83 26.85 -6.93 4.18
CA ASP A 83 27.27 -8.33 4.33
C ASP A 83 26.89 -9.20 3.14
N GLY A 84 26.25 -8.62 2.10
CA GLY A 84 25.81 -9.31 0.89
C GLY A 84 24.62 -10.25 1.09
N LYS A 85 23.95 -10.21 2.24
CA LYS A 85 22.81 -11.09 2.56
C LYS A 85 21.48 -10.35 2.49
N GLY A 86 21.04 -10.06 1.26
CA GLY A 86 19.75 -9.40 1.02
C GLY A 86 19.82 -7.89 1.11
N ASP A 87 18.66 -7.26 1.36
CA ASP A 87 18.51 -5.81 1.43
C ASP A 87 18.27 -5.35 2.86
N MET A 88 18.72 -4.14 3.17
CA MET A 88 18.42 -3.42 4.41
C MET A 88 17.67 -2.13 4.10
N ILE A 89 16.95 -1.58 5.07
CA ILE A 89 16.28 -0.28 4.89
C ILE A 89 17.33 0.82 4.72
N ASP A 90 17.14 1.67 3.71
CA ASP A 90 17.87 2.92 3.56
C ASP A 90 17.29 3.96 4.52
N GLN A 91 17.87 4.04 5.72
CA GLN A 91 17.36 4.92 6.77
C GLN A 91 17.45 6.40 6.40
N ASP A 92 18.46 6.81 5.63
CA ASP A 92 18.62 8.20 5.22
C ASP A 92 17.51 8.59 4.22
N ALA A 93 17.22 7.73 3.25
CA ALA A 93 16.10 7.92 2.33
C ALA A 93 14.74 7.91 3.08
N VAL A 94 14.55 7.03 4.07
CA VAL A 94 13.34 7.05 4.92
C VAL A 94 13.21 8.37 5.67
N ASN A 95 14.30 8.87 6.26
CA ASN A 95 14.30 10.15 6.97
C ASN A 95 13.91 11.31 6.05
N GLU A 96 14.47 11.36 4.84
CA GLU A 96 14.15 12.39 3.84
C GLU A 96 12.66 12.35 3.43
N LEU A 97 12.14 11.17 3.15
CA LEU A 97 10.74 10.98 2.79
C LEU A 97 9.78 11.39 3.92
N VAL A 98 10.09 11.03 5.17
CA VAL A 98 9.29 11.38 6.35
C VAL A 98 9.33 12.88 6.60
N ASP A 99 10.49 13.52 6.53
CA ASP A 99 10.64 14.97 6.69
C ASP A 99 9.82 15.72 5.65
N TYR A 100 9.91 15.30 4.40
CA TYR A 100 9.14 15.88 3.30
C TYR A 100 7.63 15.70 3.50
N ALA A 101 7.20 14.49 3.86
CA ALA A 101 5.79 14.20 4.11
C ALA A 101 5.20 15.09 5.21
N ILE A 102 5.88 15.22 6.34
CA ILE A 102 5.45 16.04 7.48
C ILE A 102 5.43 17.53 7.10
N ALA A 103 6.45 18.02 6.39
CA ALA A 103 6.51 19.40 5.92
C ALA A 103 5.34 19.75 4.96
N HIS A 104 4.73 18.76 4.32
CA HIS A 104 3.59 18.90 3.42
C HIS A 104 2.25 18.45 4.05
N GLY A 105 2.20 18.30 5.38
CA GLY A 105 0.97 18.11 6.15
C GLY A 105 0.56 16.66 6.36
N VAL A 106 1.34 15.65 5.94
CA VAL A 106 1.09 14.25 6.29
C VAL A 106 1.42 14.05 7.77
N ASN A 107 0.47 13.49 8.52
CA ASN A 107 0.64 13.28 9.96
C ASN A 107 0.26 11.87 10.44
N TYR A 108 -0.12 10.95 9.56
CA TYR A 108 -0.47 9.58 9.88
C TYR A 108 0.52 8.59 9.25
N PHE A 109 1.11 7.71 10.07
CA PHE A 109 2.12 6.72 9.69
C PHE A 109 1.70 5.33 10.16
N ASP A 110 1.51 4.40 9.19
CA ASP A 110 1.03 3.04 9.42
C ASP A 110 2.14 2.03 9.24
N THR A 111 2.46 1.27 10.27
CA THR A 111 3.48 0.21 10.25
C THR A 111 2.97 -1.10 10.84
N SER A 112 3.86 -2.07 11.01
CA SER A 112 3.60 -3.38 11.63
C SER A 112 4.93 -4.06 11.98
N PRO A 113 4.97 -4.90 13.05
CA PRO A 113 6.16 -5.66 13.42
C PRO A 113 6.63 -6.67 12.37
N VAL A 114 5.81 -6.98 11.35
CA VAL A 114 6.18 -7.92 10.27
C VAL A 114 6.54 -7.24 8.95
N TYR A 115 6.41 -5.91 8.86
CA TYR A 115 6.73 -5.19 7.62
C TYR A 115 8.24 -5.08 7.42
N VAL A 116 8.67 -5.18 6.14
CA VAL A 116 10.08 -5.15 5.74
C VAL A 116 10.92 -6.10 6.61
N GLN A 117 10.49 -7.37 6.70
CA GLN A 117 11.17 -8.42 7.46
C GLN A 117 11.39 -8.08 8.96
N GLY A 118 10.50 -7.27 9.55
CA GLY A 118 10.54 -6.87 10.96
C GLY A 118 11.31 -5.56 11.24
N TRP A 119 11.81 -4.88 10.21
CA TRP A 119 12.59 -3.64 10.40
C TRP A 119 11.76 -2.35 10.33
N SER A 120 10.50 -2.42 9.86
CA SER A 120 9.71 -1.23 9.58
C SER A 120 9.42 -0.38 10.82
N GLU A 121 9.01 -0.98 11.94
CA GLU A 121 8.72 -0.24 13.18
C GLU A 121 9.94 0.53 13.67
N LYS A 122 11.10 -0.13 13.72
CA LYS A 122 12.35 0.49 14.16
C LYS A 122 12.77 1.65 13.26
N SER A 123 12.72 1.46 11.96
CA SER A 123 13.05 2.50 10.99
C SER A 123 12.07 3.68 11.07
N THR A 124 10.78 3.40 11.18
CA THR A 124 9.73 4.41 11.38
C THR A 124 9.95 5.18 12.68
N GLY A 125 10.25 4.49 13.79
CA GLY A 125 10.55 5.12 15.09
C GLY A 125 11.75 6.06 15.03
N ILE A 126 12.85 5.66 14.38
CA ILE A 126 14.03 6.50 14.16
C ILE A 126 13.66 7.79 13.40
N ALA A 127 12.89 7.67 12.33
CA ALA A 127 12.50 8.82 11.53
C ALA A 127 11.54 9.76 12.29
N LEU A 128 10.49 9.23 12.92
CA LEU A 128 9.46 10.02 13.59
C LEU A 128 9.94 10.68 14.88
N LYS A 129 10.89 10.10 15.61
CA LYS A 129 11.47 10.70 16.82
C LYS A 129 12.13 12.06 16.60
N ARG A 130 12.44 12.40 15.37
CA ARG A 130 13.03 13.69 14.94
C ARG A 130 12.00 14.83 14.93
N HIS A 131 10.70 14.50 15.11
CA HIS A 131 9.58 15.41 15.03
C HIS A 131 8.77 15.43 16.34
N PRO A 132 8.01 16.51 16.63
CA PRO A 132 7.14 16.56 17.80
C PRO A 132 6.09 15.46 17.78
N ARG A 133 6.15 14.56 18.76
CA ARG A 133 5.32 13.33 18.85
C ARG A 133 3.81 13.64 18.84
N GLU A 134 3.42 14.71 19.51
CA GLU A 134 2.02 15.14 19.65
C GLU A 134 1.39 15.66 18.35
N LYS A 135 2.19 15.87 17.30
CA LYS A 135 1.71 16.28 15.97
C LYS A 135 1.50 15.10 15.02
N LEU A 136 1.83 13.89 15.46
CA LEU A 136 1.86 12.70 14.63
C LEU A 136 0.93 11.64 15.17
N PHE A 137 0.35 10.87 14.26
CA PHE A 137 -0.43 9.67 14.55
C PHE A 137 0.33 8.43 14.08
N ILE A 138 0.66 7.56 15.02
CA ILE A 138 1.37 6.31 14.77
C ILE A 138 0.38 5.16 14.85
N ALA A 139 0.32 4.35 13.79
CA ALA A 139 -0.47 3.13 13.74
C ALA A 139 0.46 1.91 13.65
N THR A 140 0.20 0.90 14.49
CA THR A 140 0.83 -0.42 14.36
C THR A 140 -0.13 -1.54 14.76
N LYS A 141 0.31 -2.81 14.64
CA LYS A 141 -0.59 -3.95 14.61
C LYS A 141 -0.08 -5.12 15.43
N LEU A 142 -0.99 -5.87 16.06
CA LEU A 142 -0.68 -7.17 16.65
C LEU A 142 -0.66 -8.25 15.58
N SER A 143 0.53 -8.65 15.14
CA SER A 143 0.77 -9.58 14.01
C SER A 143 1.11 -11.00 14.49
N ASN A 144 0.41 -11.51 15.47
CA ASN A 144 0.64 -12.81 16.13
C ASN A 144 0.13 -14.01 15.29
N PHE A 145 0.51 -14.09 14.01
CA PHE A 145 -0.05 -15.05 13.04
C PHE A 145 0.32 -16.52 13.33
N SER A 146 1.58 -16.79 13.64
CA SER A 146 2.12 -18.15 13.81
C SER A 146 2.24 -18.57 15.27
N ASN A 147 2.45 -17.63 16.17
CA ASN A 147 2.48 -17.86 17.62
C ASN A 147 1.57 -16.83 18.30
N TYR A 148 0.37 -17.24 18.63
CA TYR A 148 -0.63 -16.41 19.30
C TYR A 148 -0.79 -16.74 20.78
N SER A 149 0.25 -17.36 21.41
CA SER A 149 0.28 -17.43 22.88
C SER A 149 0.20 -16.04 23.49
N ARG A 150 -0.40 -15.93 24.67
CA ARG A 150 -0.54 -14.66 25.38
C ARG A 150 0.83 -13.99 25.61
N GLU A 151 1.81 -14.78 26.03
CA GLU A 151 3.17 -14.32 26.32
C GLU A 151 3.82 -13.71 25.08
N ASN A 152 3.77 -14.41 23.95
CA ASN A 152 4.34 -13.92 22.69
C ASN A 152 3.60 -12.67 22.21
N SER A 153 2.28 -12.64 22.31
CA SER A 153 1.47 -11.49 21.88
C SER A 153 1.76 -10.24 22.72
N ILE A 154 1.94 -10.38 24.05
CA ILE A 154 2.33 -9.28 24.93
C ILE A 154 3.79 -8.85 24.65
N ALA A 155 4.70 -9.79 24.39
CA ALA A 155 6.08 -9.46 24.03
C ALA A 155 6.13 -8.66 22.72
N MET A 156 5.38 -9.07 21.70
CA MET A 156 5.26 -8.34 20.44
C MET A 156 4.67 -6.93 20.64
N TYR A 157 3.60 -6.81 21.42
CA TYR A 157 2.99 -5.53 21.79
C TYR A 157 4.02 -4.58 22.42
N ARG A 158 4.78 -5.05 23.43
CA ARG A 158 5.80 -4.24 24.10
C ARG A 158 6.94 -3.86 23.16
N LYS A 159 7.37 -4.81 22.34
CA LYS A 159 8.43 -4.57 21.34
C LYS A 159 8.08 -3.46 20.37
N SER A 160 6.81 -3.32 19.96
CA SER A 160 6.37 -2.22 19.11
C SER A 160 6.63 -0.84 19.73
N PHE A 161 6.44 -0.68 21.06
CA PHE A 161 6.74 0.59 21.74
C PHE A 161 8.25 0.89 21.77
N GLU A 162 9.06 -0.16 22.01
CA GLU A 162 10.53 -0.03 22.01
C GLU A 162 11.04 0.36 20.62
N ASP A 163 10.58 -0.32 19.57
CA ASP A 163 11.01 -0.08 18.20
C ASP A 163 10.53 1.28 17.67
N LEU A 164 9.30 1.65 17.98
CA LEU A 164 8.72 2.95 17.61
C LEU A 164 9.20 4.09 18.50
N GLN A 165 9.91 3.80 19.61
CA GLN A 165 10.46 4.77 20.56
C GLN A 165 9.39 5.75 21.09
N THR A 166 8.23 5.22 21.50
CA THR A 166 7.07 5.99 21.96
C THR A 166 6.42 5.37 23.19
N ASP A 167 5.79 6.20 24.03
CA ASP A 167 5.09 5.75 25.24
C ASP A 167 3.60 5.46 24.98
N TYR A 168 3.07 5.86 23.85
CA TYR A 168 1.68 5.60 23.42
C TYR A 168 1.57 5.42 21.92
N ILE A 169 0.59 4.62 21.50
CA ILE A 169 0.25 4.39 20.09
C ILE A 169 -1.13 4.98 19.82
N ASP A 170 -1.25 5.77 18.76
CA ASP A 170 -2.49 6.45 18.43
C ASP A 170 -3.55 5.52 17.85
N TYR A 171 -3.13 4.57 16.98
CA TYR A 171 -4.02 3.62 16.31
C TYR A 171 -3.42 2.21 16.39
N TYR A 172 -4.00 1.34 17.21
CA TYR A 172 -3.55 -0.04 17.35
C TYR A 172 -4.54 -1.02 16.72
N LEU A 173 -4.03 -1.96 15.89
CA LEU A 173 -4.88 -2.85 15.10
C LEU A 173 -4.68 -4.33 15.46
N LEU A 174 -5.77 -5.08 15.47
CA LEU A 174 -5.71 -6.52 15.27
C LEU A 174 -5.37 -6.78 13.80
N HIS A 175 -4.24 -7.45 13.53
CA HIS A 175 -3.70 -7.54 12.16
C HIS A 175 -4.36 -8.65 11.35
N SER A 176 -4.98 -8.28 10.19
CA SER A 176 -5.51 -9.22 9.19
C SER A 176 -6.41 -10.31 9.80
N ILE A 177 -7.51 -9.89 10.41
CA ILE A 177 -8.36 -10.75 11.23
C ILE A 177 -9.11 -11.84 10.44
N GLY A 178 -9.27 -11.69 9.12
CA GLY A 178 -9.98 -12.67 8.30
C GLY A 178 -9.17 -13.91 7.90
N ASN A 179 -7.87 -13.94 8.17
CA ASN A 179 -7.03 -15.09 7.91
C ASN A 179 -7.34 -16.24 8.90
N GLY A 180 -7.81 -17.37 8.38
CA GLY A 180 -8.19 -18.55 9.16
C GLY A 180 -9.62 -18.50 9.73
N GLY A 181 -10.41 -17.47 9.37
CA GLY A 181 -11.82 -17.36 9.75
C GLY A 181 -12.05 -17.02 11.23
N ILE A 182 -13.31 -17.20 11.67
CA ILE A 182 -13.76 -16.85 13.02
C ILE A 182 -12.99 -17.60 14.10
N GLU A 183 -12.68 -18.88 13.90
CA GLU A 183 -11.96 -19.68 14.89
C GLU A 183 -10.53 -19.18 15.11
N ALA A 184 -9.83 -18.78 14.04
CA ALA A 184 -8.52 -18.16 14.16
C ALA A 184 -8.59 -16.79 14.86
N PHE A 185 -9.64 -16.01 14.60
CA PHE A 185 -9.88 -14.75 15.31
C PHE A 185 -10.04 -15.00 16.82
N LYS A 186 -10.90 -15.96 17.22
CA LYS A 186 -11.11 -16.31 18.62
C LYS A 186 -9.80 -16.74 19.30
N ALA A 187 -9.08 -17.68 18.67
CA ALA A 187 -7.82 -18.20 19.21
C ALA A 187 -6.76 -17.11 19.39
N ARG A 188 -6.68 -16.17 18.45
CA ARG A 188 -5.67 -15.10 18.47
C ARG A 188 -5.98 -13.98 19.44
N TYR A 189 -7.22 -13.73 19.77
CA TYR A 189 -7.61 -12.52 20.50
C TYR A 189 -8.55 -12.74 21.67
N ILE A 190 -9.45 -13.72 21.62
CA ILE A 190 -10.44 -13.97 22.67
C ILE A 190 -9.91 -15.01 23.66
N ASP A 191 -9.64 -16.23 23.18
CA ASP A 191 -9.31 -17.38 24.02
C ASP A 191 -7.98 -17.22 24.75
N ASN A 192 -7.04 -16.48 24.16
CA ASN A 192 -5.76 -16.16 24.79
C ASN A 192 -5.83 -14.89 25.67
N GLY A 193 -6.99 -14.25 25.81
CA GLY A 193 -7.21 -13.07 26.65
C GLY A 193 -6.55 -11.80 26.15
N MET A 194 -6.13 -11.74 24.87
CA MET A 194 -5.50 -10.53 24.31
C MET A 194 -6.49 -9.39 24.10
N MET A 195 -7.76 -9.67 23.79
CA MET A 195 -8.78 -8.63 23.68
C MET A 195 -8.92 -7.86 25.00
N GLU A 196 -9.08 -8.59 26.13
CA GLU A 196 -9.15 -7.96 27.45
C GLU A 196 -7.90 -7.15 27.77
N PHE A 197 -6.70 -7.68 27.42
CA PHE A 197 -5.45 -6.96 27.62
C PHE A 197 -5.43 -5.65 26.83
N LEU A 198 -5.78 -5.66 25.54
CA LEU A 198 -5.74 -4.46 24.68
C LEU A 198 -6.79 -3.42 25.11
N LEU A 199 -7.96 -3.85 25.62
CA LEU A 199 -8.95 -2.94 26.20
C LEU A 199 -8.40 -2.23 27.44
N LYS A 200 -7.72 -2.95 28.32
CA LYS A 200 -7.02 -2.34 29.49
C LYS A 200 -5.91 -1.38 29.08
N GLU A 201 -5.17 -1.69 28.02
CA GLU A 201 -4.14 -0.80 27.49
C GLU A 201 -4.75 0.49 26.89
N ARG A 202 -5.94 0.39 26.27
CA ARG A 202 -6.70 1.57 25.83
C ARG A 202 -7.23 2.40 27.01
N GLU A 203 -7.81 1.79 28.03
CA GLU A 203 -8.24 2.48 29.25
C GLU A 203 -7.07 3.20 29.94
N ALA A 204 -5.89 2.61 29.92
CA ALA A 204 -4.66 3.19 30.47
C ALA A 204 -4.03 4.28 29.58
N GLY A 205 -4.58 4.55 28.39
CA GLY A 205 -4.11 5.57 27.46
C GLY A 205 -2.86 5.22 26.67
N ARG A 206 -2.35 3.97 26.79
CA ARG A 206 -1.20 3.49 25.97
C ARG A 206 -1.63 3.19 24.53
N ILE A 207 -2.88 2.81 24.32
CA ILE A 207 -3.55 2.77 23.02
C ILE A 207 -4.62 3.86 23.03
N ARG A 208 -4.61 4.77 22.04
CA ARG A 208 -5.63 5.81 21.95
C ARG A 208 -6.87 5.36 21.18
N ASN A 209 -6.69 4.65 20.08
CA ASN A 209 -7.74 4.08 19.25
C ASN A 209 -7.45 2.60 18.98
N LEU A 210 -8.44 1.72 19.20
CA LEU A 210 -8.35 0.28 18.94
C LEU A 210 -9.24 -0.10 17.75
N GLY A 211 -8.66 -0.79 16.78
CA GLY A 211 -9.36 -1.26 15.59
C GLY A 211 -8.79 -2.55 15.04
N PHE A 212 -9.11 -2.88 13.82
CA PHE A 212 -8.57 -4.04 13.13
C PHE A 212 -8.36 -3.79 11.64
N SER A 213 -7.46 -4.56 11.02
CA SER A 213 -7.35 -4.65 9.56
C SER A 213 -7.95 -5.97 9.09
N PHE A 214 -8.65 -5.92 7.96
CA PHE A 214 -9.43 -7.03 7.47
C PHE A 214 -8.98 -7.50 6.07
N HIS A 215 -8.78 -8.83 5.95
CA HIS A 215 -8.72 -9.59 4.71
C HIS A 215 -9.38 -10.94 4.97
N GLY A 216 -10.46 -11.28 4.28
CA GLY A 216 -11.13 -12.54 4.53
C GLY A 216 -12.54 -12.61 3.98
N THR A 217 -13.40 -13.36 4.65
CA THR A 217 -14.78 -13.65 4.25
C THR A 217 -15.79 -12.81 5.02
N VAL A 218 -16.98 -12.60 4.45
CA VAL A 218 -18.06 -11.77 5.03
C VAL A 218 -18.40 -12.21 6.46
N ASP A 219 -18.52 -13.51 6.70
CA ASP A 219 -18.87 -14.06 8.02
C ASP A 219 -17.88 -13.64 9.12
N THR A 220 -16.59 -13.62 8.80
CA THR A 220 -15.56 -13.19 9.76
C THR A 220 -15.60 -11.68 9.99
N TYR A 221 -15.88 -10.91 8.95
CA TYR A 221 -16.05 -9.46 9.07
C TYR A 221 -17.25 -9.11 9.96
N ASP A 222 -18.40 -9.73 9.67
CA ASP A 222 -19.63 -9.51 10.42
C ASP A 222 -19.49 -9.95 11.87
N TYR A 223 -18.80 -11.08 12.12
CA TYR A 223 -18.49 -11.51 13.47
C TYR A 223 -17.67 -10.47 14.23
N ALA A 224 -16.61 -9.93 13.62
CA ALA A 224 -15.79 -8.90 14.26
C ALA A 224 -16.59 -7.62 14.54
N LEU A 225 -17.45 -7.20 13.60
CA LEU A 225 -18.34 -6.05 13.78
C LEU A 225 -19.43 -6.29 14.82
N SER A 226 -19.91 -7.53 14.99
CA SER A 226 -20.90 -7.87 16.03
C SER A 226 -20.37 -7.65 17.45
N LEU A 227 -19.05 -7.63 17.64
CA LEU A 227 -18.42 -7.31 18.92
C LEU A 227 -18.32 -5.79 19.18
N HIS A 228 -18.84 -4.95 18.27
CA HIS A 228 -18.68 -3.51 18.40
C HIS A 228 -19.31 -2.93 19.68
N ASP A 229 -20.44 -3.47 20.12
CA ASP A 229 -21.10 -2.99 21.35
C ASP A 229 -20.26 -3.22 22.61
N GLU A 230 -19.42 -4.25 22.61
CA GLU A 230 -18.54 -4.60 23.72
C GLU A 230 -17.16 -3.92 23.58
N VAL A 231 -16.53 -4.06 22.40
CA VAL A 231 -15.16 -3.59 22.14
C VAL A 231 -15.13 -2.10 21.85
N LYS A 232 -16.18 -1.52 21.23
CA LYS A 232 -16.22 -0.13 20.76
C LYS A 232 -15.06 0.14 19.79
N TRP A 233 -15.11 -0.50 18.63
CA TRP A 233 -14.09 -0.26 17.58
C TRP A 233 -14.06 1.23 17.21
N ASP A 234 -12.88 1.84 17.33
CA ASP A 234 -12.68 3.25 17.02
C ASP A 234 -12.50 3.49 15.52
N PHE A 235 -12.08 2.47 14.78
CA PHE A 235 -11.87 2.48 13.32
C PHE A 235 -11.70 1.06 12.79
N VAL A 236 -11.81 0.90 11.45
CA VAL A 236 -11.51 -0.37 10.76
C VAL A 236 -10.70 -0.08 9.50
N GLN A 237 -9.65 -0.86 9.26
CA GLN A 237 -8.83 -0.77 8.06
C GLN A 237 -9.29 -1.80 7.03
N ILE A 238 -9.76 -1.32 5.88
CA ILE A 238 -10.28 -2.13 4.77
C ILE A 238 -9.54 -1.87 3.47
N GLN A 239 -9.49 -2.87 2.60
CA GLN A 239 -9.07 -2.70 1.22
C GLN A 239 -10.17 -2.00 0.44
N LEU A 240 -9.82 -0.88 -0.26
CA LEU A 240 -10.78 -0.14 -1.07
C LEU A 240 -10.07 0.55 -2.24
N ASN A 241 -10.51 0.24 -3.46
CA ASN A 241 -10.15 0.89 -4.70
C ASN A 241 -11.29 0.71 -5.72
N TYR A 242 -11.23 1.37 -6.86
CA TYR A 242 -12.33 1.35 -7.82
C TYR A 242 -12.58 0.00 -8.52
N VAL A 243 -11.61 -0.94 -8.48
CA VAL A 243 -11.82 -2.32 -8.96
C VAL A 243 -12.47 -3.16 -7.88
N ASP A 244 -11.87 -3.21 -6.67
CA ASP A 244 -12.38 -4.01 -5.56
C ASP A 244 -13.69 -3.46 -4.97
N TRP A 245 -14.12 -2.28 -5.38
CA TRP A 245 -15.39 -1.72 -4.93
C TRP A 245 -16.53 -2.69 -5.16
N LYS A 246 -16.65 -3.24 -6.39
CA LYS A 246 -17.67 -4.23 -6.76
C LYS A 246 -17.12 -5.54 -7.33
N HIS A 247 -15.82 -5.62 -7.55
CA HIS A 247 -15.20 -6.71 -8.30
C HIS A 247 -13.97 -7.28 -7.58
N SER A 248 -14.04 -7.40 -6.27
CA SER A 248 -12.96 -8.00 -5.50
C SER A 248 -12.76 -9.46 -5.90
N SER A 249 -11.53 -9.94 -5.78
CA SER A 249 -11.17 -11.30 -6.16
C SER A 249 -10.41 -12.03 -5.06
N GLY A 250 -10.37 -13.36 -5.16
CA GLY A 250 -9.68 -14.21 -4.22
C GLY A 250 -10.39 -14.27 -2.86
N ARG A 251 -9.70 -13.89 -1.79
CA ARG A 251 -10.22 -13.90 -0.42
C ARG A 251 -10.79 -12.56 0.04
N ASN A 252 -10.84 -11.59 -0.84
CA ASN A 252 -11.33 -10.25 -0.50
C ASN A 252 -12.84 -10.15 -0.74
N VAL A 253 -13.49 -9.39 0.11
CA VAL A 253 -14.90 -9.01 -0.02
C VAL A 253 -14.98 -7.69 -0.79
N ASN A 254 -16.06 -7.48 -1.54
CA ASN A 254 -16.31 -6.20 -2.22
C ASN A 254 -16.27 -5.04 -1.22
N ALA A 255 -15.58 -3.99 -1.59
CA ALA A 255 -15.32 -2.88 -0.68
C ALA A 255 -16.58 -2.06 -0.39
N ASP A 256 -17.58 -2.04 -1.30
CA ASP A 256 -18.88 -1.43 -1.05
C ASP A 256 -19.58 -2.06 0.15
N TYR A 257 -19.62 -3.40 0.23
CA TYR A 257 -20.17 -4.10 1.38
C TYR A 257 -19.43 -3.75 2.68
N LEU A 258 -18.09 -3.81 2.64
CA LEU A 258 -17.27 -3.52 3.84
C LEU A 258 -17.50 -2.09 4.33
N TYR A 259 -17.52 -1.14 3.41
CA TYR A 259 -17.71 0.27 3.73
C TYR A 259 -19.13 0.56 4.23
N ASP A 260 -20.16 0.00 3.61
CA ASP A 260 -21.55 0.19 4.01
C ASP A 260 -21.83 -0.33 5.43
N GLU A 261 -21.20 -1.45 5.83
CA GLU A 261 -21.32 -1.97 7.19
C GLU A 261 -20.65 -1.04 8.23
N LEU A 262 -19.59 -0.33 7.85
CA LEU A 262 -18.98 0.71 8.69
C LEU A 262 -19.85 1.97 8.78
N VAL A 263 -20.46 2.38 7.67
CA VAL A 263 -21.39 3.53 7.64
C VAL A 263 -22.58 3.31 8.57
N LYS A 264 -23.18 2.10 8.54
CA LYS A 264 -24.32 1.72 9.42
C LYS A 264 -23.98 1.87 10.92
N ARG A 265 -22.71 1.70 11.28
CA ARG A 265 -22.20 1.76 12.66
C ARG A 265 -21.47 3.05 12.99
N ASN A 266 -21.33 3.95 12.03
CA ASN A 266 -20.54 5.19 12.15
C ASN A 266 -19.08 4.91 12.60
N ILE A 267 -18.47 3.82 12.09
CA ILE A 267 -17.07 3.46 12.36
C ILE A 267 -16.19 4.01 11.23
N PRO A 268 -15.21 4.88 11.50
CA PRO A 268 -14.30 5.40 10.49
C PRO A 268 -13.53 4.31 9.76
N ALA A 269 -13.40 4.46 8.44
CA ALA A 269 -12.60 3.57 7.60
C ALA A 269 -11.18 4.13 7.39
N ILE A 270 -10.17 3.30 7.56
CA ILE A 270 -8.81 3.55 7.07
C ILE A 270 -8.62 2.69 5.83
N ILE A 271 -8.13 3.28 4.74
CA ILE A 271 -8.06 2.57 3.47
C ILE A 271 -6.66 2.04 3.23
N MET A 272 -6.54 0.73 3.01
CA MET A 272 -5.36 0.08 2.47
C MET A 272 -5.59 -0.35 1.01
N GLU A 273 -4.51 -0.63 0.27
CA GLU A 273 -4.53 -1.09 -1.13
C GLU A 273 -5.29 -0.16 -2.09
N PRO A 274 -5.19 1.18 -1.96
CA PRO A 274 -5.89 2.10 -2.87
C PRO A 274 -5.43 1.93 -4.33
N LEU A 275 -4.20 1.46 -4.53
CA LEU A 275 -3.61 1.17 -5.85
C LEU A 275 -3.60 -0.31 -6.22
N LEU A 276 -4.30 -1.18 -5.47
CA LEU A 276 -4.31 -2.62 -5.72
C LEU A 276 -2.87 -3.18 -5.89
N GLY A 277 -2.00 -2.90 -4.89
CA GLY A 277 -0.58 -3.26 -4.90
C GLY A 277 0.28 -2.53 -5.93
N GLY A 278 -0.18 -1.41 -6.47
CA GLY A 278 0.47 -0.65 -7.53
C GLY A 278 -0.07 -0.91 -8.93
N ARG A 279 -0.97 -1.88 -9.11
CA ARG A 279 -1.56 -2.21 -10.42
C ARG A 279 -2.36 -1.04 -11.01
N LEU A 280 -2.98 -0.22 -10.18
CA LEU A 280 -3.76 0.94 -10.61
C LEU A 280 -2.92 2.20 -10.88
N SER A 281 -1.61 2.15 -10.64
CA SER A 281 -0.66 3.18 -11.08
C SER A 281 0.08 2.79 -12.36
N ASN A 282 0.11 1.49 -12.69
CA ASN A 282 0.75 0.94 -13.88
C ASN A 282 -0.27 0.10 -14.67
N VAL A 283 -1.20 0.80 -15.32
CA VAL A 283 -2.28 0.20 -16.10
C VAL A 283 -1.89 0.03 -17.57
N PRO A 284 -2.56 -0.87 -18.35
CA PRO A 284 -2.35 -1.01 -19.78
C PRO A 284 -2.55 0.30 -20.53
N THR A 285 -1.87 0.47 -21.67
CA THR A 285 -1.87 1.71 -22.46
C THR A 285 -3.29 2.20 -22.83
N HIS A 286 -4.20 1.31 -23.17
CA HIS A 286 -5.58 1.70 -23.52
C HIS A 286 -6.36 2.24 -22.30
N ILE A 287 -6.12 1.70 -21.10
CA ILE A 287 -6.70 2.22 -19.86
C ILE A 287 -6.05 3.56 -19.49
N MET A 288 -4.72 3.67 -19.60
CA MET A 288 -4.01 4.94 -19.37
C MET A 288 -4.55 6.04 -20.31
N THR A 289 -4.71 5.74 -21.60
CA THR A 289 -5.25 6.68 -22.58
C THR A 289 -6.66 7.13 -22.19
N ARG A 290 -7.53 6.20 -21.79
CA ARG A 290 -8.90 6.51 -21.33
C ARG A 290 -8.91 7.47 -20.14
N LEU A 291 -8.09 7.21 -19.12
CA LEU A 291 -7.97 8.05 -17.92
C LEU A 291 -7.42 9.44 -18.28
N LYS A 292 -6.39 9.50 -19.13
CA LYS A 292 -5.74 10.74 -19.56
C LYS A 292 -6.62 11.60 -20.48
N GLN A 293 -7.47 11.00 -21.30
CA GLN A 293 -8.44 11.76 -22.11
C GLN A 293 -9.43 12.53 -21.25
N ARG A 294 -9.81 11.99 -20.08
CA ARG A 294 -10.75 12.65 -19.19
C ARG A 294 -10.07 13.70 -18.29
N ARG A 295 -8.84 13.42 -17.79
CA ARG A 295 -8.04 14.34 -16.98
C ARG A 295 -6.58 14.29 -17.42
N PRO A 296 -6.18 15.09 -18.43
CA PRO A 296 -4.84 15.02 -19.04
C PRO A 296 -3.69 15.29 -18.04
N GLU A 297 -3.90 16.22 -17.11
CA GLU A 297 -2.87 16.67 -16.16
C GLU A 297 -2.73 15.73 -14.93
N ASP A 298 -3.75 14.94 -14.63
CA ASP A 298 -3.76 14.06 -13.48
C ASP A 298 -2.91 12.81 -13.74
N SER A 299 -2.18 12.31 -12.75
CA SER A 299 -1.53 11.00 -12.84
C SER A 299 -2.56 9.87 -12.92
N VAL A 300 -2.14 8.71 -13.43
CA VAL A 300 -3.01 7.52 -13.42
C VAL A 300 -3.36 7.10 -11.98
N ALA A 301 -2.38 7.19 -11.08
CA ALA A 301 -2.56 6.85 -9.67
C ALA A 301 -3.58 7.77 -8.95
N SER A 302 -3.63 9.05 -9.33
CA SER A 302 -4.52 10.02 -8.69
C SER A 302 -6.00 9.66 -8.80
N TRP A 303 -6.43 8.96 -9.86
CA TRP A 303 -7.80 8.47 -10.00
C TRP A 303 -8.17 7.49 -8.88
N ALA A 304 -7.28 6.54 -8.58
CA ALA A 304 -7.51 5.56 -7.52
C ALA A 304 -7.45 6.21 -6.13
N PHE A 305 -6.54 7.17 -5.91
CA PHE A 305 -6.48 7.93 -4.67
C PHE A 305 -7.71 8.81 -4.46
N ARG A 306 -8.20 9.50 -5.50
CA ARG A 306 -9.44 10.28 -5.42
C ARG A 306 -10.63 9.37 -5.11
N PHE A 307 -10.70 8.19 -5.75
CA PHE A 307 -11.75 7.21 -5.46
C PHE A 307 -11.73 6.80 -4.00
N ALA A 308 -10.57 6.36 -3.51
CA ALA A 308 -10.41 5.91 -2.12
C ALA A 308 -10.64 7.03 -1.09
N GLY A 309 -10.30 8.27 -1.43
CA GLY A 309 -10.47 9.42 -0.55
C GLY A 309 -11.84 10.10 -0.62
N SER A 310 -12.69 9.81 -1.62
CA SER A 310 -13.98 10.49 -1.80
C SER A 310 -15.04 10.11 -0.77
N PRO A 311 -15.18 8.84 -0.30
CA PRO A 311 -16.21 8.49 0.67
C PRO A 311 -16.00 9.21 2.01
N GLU A 312 -17.10 9.74 2.59
CA GLU A 312 -17.03 10.70 3.72
C GLU A 312 -16.48 10.09 5.02
N LEU A 313 -16.77 8.80 5.27
CA LEU A 313 -16.35 8.11 6.50
C LEU A 313 -14.90 7.60 6.43
N VAL A 314 -14.21 7.79 5.31
CA VAL A 314 -12.78 7.47 5.19
C VAL A 314 -11.97 8.49 5.97
N LEU A 315 -11.24 8.04 6.99
CA LEU A 315 -10.38 8.89 7.82
C LEU A 315 -9.05 9.21 7.15
N THR A 316 -8.40 8.19 6.60
CA THR A 316 -7.12 8.32 5.88
C THR A 316 -6.95 7.20 4.86
N VAL A 317 -6.18 7.47 3.80
CA VAL A 317 -5.85 6.53 2.72
C VAL A 317 -4.36 6.26 2.74
N LEU A 318 -3.98 5.00 2.97
CA LEU A 318 -2.59 4.60 3.11
C LEU A 318 -1.92 4.41 1.75
N SER A 319 -0.73 4.95 1.60
CA SER A 319 0.12 4.74 0.44
C SER A 319 1.55 4.39 0.84
N GLY A 320 2.08 3.33 0.24
CA GLY A 320 3.49 2.97 0.35
C GLY A 320 4.31 3.73 -0.68
N MET A 321 4.87 4.87 -0.29
CA MET A 321 5.59 5.80 -1.16
C MET A 321 7.09 5.58 -1.03
N THR A 322 7.64 4.64 -1.82
CA THR A 322 9.07 4.28 -1.81
C THR A 322 9.98 5.38 -2.36
N TYR A 323 9.44 6.21 -3.28
CA TYR A 323 10.20 7.25 -3.97
C TYR A 323 9.59 8.62 -3.76
N MET A 324 10.41 9.67 -3.81
CA MET A 324 9.96 11.05 -3.61
C MET A 324 8.89 11.48 -4.61
N GLU A 325 8.97 11.00 -5.84
CA GLU A 325 8.00 11.30 -6.90
C GLU A 325 6.60 10.76 -6.55
N HIS A 326 6.52 9.56 -5.95
CA HIS A 326 5.25 8.99 -5.47
C HIS A 326 4.64 9.86 -4.38
N LEU A 327 5.47 10.27 -3.41
CA LEU A 327 5.03 11.13 -2.32
C LEU A 327 4.52 12.48 -2.82
N GLN A 328 5.24 13.11 -3.72
CA GLN A 328 4.88 14.40 -4.32
C GLN A 328 3.56 14.32 -5.10
N ASP A 329 3.35 13.27 -5.90
CA ASP A 329 2.13 13.09 -6.68
C ASP A 329 0.91 12.86 -5.78
N ASN A 330 1.06 12.03 -4.75
CA ASN A 330 -0.01 11.75 -3.80
C ASN A 330 -0.36 12.99 -2.94
N ILE A 331 0.63 13.79 -2.53
CA ILE A 331 0.39 15.08 -1.87
C ILE A 331 -0.43 16.00 -2.77
N ARG A 332 -0.07 16.15 -4.06
CA ARG A 332 -0.86 16.96 -5.00
C ARG A 332 -2.30 16.49 -5.09
N THR A 333 -2.54 15.19 -5.10
CA THR A 333 -3.89 14.61 -5.17
C THR A 333 -4.75 14.96 -3.96
N TYR A 334 -4.14 15.06 -2.78
CA TYR A 334 -4.85 15.33 -1.52
C TYR A 334 -4.69 16.76 -0.99
N SER A 335 -4.11 17.67 -1.76
CA SER A 335 -3.82 19.05 -1.30
C SER A 335 -4.34 20.14 -2.23
N PRO A 336 -5.66 20.39 -2.23
CA PRO A 336 -6.73 19.68 -1.55
C PRO A 336 -7.28 18.51 -2.37
N LEU A 337 -7.93 17.54 -1.70
CA LEU A 337 -8.75 16.55 -2.40
C LEU A 337 -9.88 17.24 -3.18
N ILE A 338 -10.01 16.91 -4.44
CA ILE A 338 -11.22 17.17 -5.22
C ILE A 338 -11.97 15.84 -5.33
N PRO A 339 -13.09 15.66 -4.59
CA PRO A 339 -13.84 14.41 -4.62
C PRO A 339 -14.33 14.07 -6.03
N LEU A 340 -14.51 12.78 -6.29
CA LEU A 340 -15.09 12.30 -7.54
C LEU A 340 -16.58 12.62 -7.58
N THR A 341 -17.04 13.06 -8.75
CA THR A 341 -18.48 13.16 -9.07
C THR A 341 -19.07 11.76 -9.32
N ASP A 342 -20.38 11.64 -9.34
CA ASP A 342 -21.03 10.37 -9.65
C ASP A 342 -20.72 9.91 -11.09
N ASP A 343 -20.60 10.84 -12.03
CA ASP A 343 -20.15 10.59 -13.41
C ASP A 343 -18.68 10.09 -13.47
N ASP A 344 -17.80 10.59 -12.59
CA ASP A 344 -16.44 10.05 -12.46
C ASP A 344 -16.43 8.64 -11.86
N LYS A 345 -17.31 8.35 -10.91
CA LYS A 345 -17.44 7.00 -10.32
C LYS A 345 -17.96 5.99 -11.33
N GLU A 346 -18.97 6.36 -12.14
CA GLU A 346 -19.48 5.52 -13.22
C GLU A 346 -18.40 5.26 -14.28
N PHE A 347 -17.67 6.30 -14.69
CA PHE A 347 -16.52 6.18 -15.58
C PHE A 347 -15.44 5.22 -15.05
N LEU A 348 -15.16 5.23 -13.74
CA LEU A 348 -14.20 4.29 -13.15
C LEU A 348 -14.76 2.87 -13.04
N GLU A 349 -16.07 2.70 -12.80
CA GLU A 349 -16.72 1.39 -12.85
C GLU A 349 -16.60 0.77 -14.26
N GLU A 350 -16.89 1.52 -15.31
CA GLU A 350 -16.68 1.05 -16.69
C GLU A 350 -15.20 0.72 -16.97
N THR A 351 -14.28 1.51 -16.40
CA THR A 351 -12.85 1.28 -16.53
C THR A 351 -12.43 0.00 -15.83
N ALA A 352 -12.96 -0.28 -14.63
CA ALA A 352 -12.75 -1.53 -13.92
C ALA A 352 -13.24 -2.74 -14.74
N GLN A 353 -14.44 -2.65 -15.31
CA GLN A 353 -14.99 -3.70 -16.18
C GLN A 353 -14.13 -3.96 -17.42
N LEU A 354 -13.52 -2.91 -18.00
CA LEU A 354 -12.57 -3.07 -19.11
C LEU A 354 -11.30 -3.82 -18.65
N MET A 355 -10.77 -3.49 -17.49
CA MET A 355 -9.59 -4.17 -16.92
C MET A 355 -9.86 -5.64 -16.64
N LEU A 356 -11.05 -5.99 -16.17
CA LEU A 356 -11.45 -7.37 -15.84
C LEU A 356 -11.60 -8.29 -17.07
N LYS A 357 -11.61 -7.75 -18.29
CA LYS A 357 -11.58 -8.56 -19.51
C LYS A 357 -10.25 -9.29 -19.71
N TYR A 358 -9.20 -8.91 -18.99
CA TYR A 358 -7.88 -9.52 -19.05
C TYR A 358 -7.66 -10.42 -17.83
N PRO A 359 -7.38 -11.73 -18.00
CA PRO A 359 -7.27 -12.70 -16.92
C PRO A 359 -5.93 -12.56 -16.17
N THR A 360 -5.73 -11.46 -15.44
CA THR A 360 -4.54 -11.23 -14.64
C THR A 360 -4.62 -11.91 -13.27
N VAL A 361 -3.46 -12.24 -12.69
CA VAL A 361 -3.37 -12.78 -11.33
C VAL A 361 -3.32 -11.62 -10.33
N PRO A 362 -4.07 -11.66 -9.21
CA PRO A 362 -4.10 -10.58 -8.21
C PRO A 362 -2.83 -10.57 -7.33
N CYS A 363 -1.65 -10.45 -7.95
CA CYS A 363 -0.38 -10.24 -7.24
C CYS A 363 -0.15 -8.76 -7.00
N ASN A 364 0.08 -8.38 -5.73
CA ASN A 364 0.38 -7.01 -5.29
C ASN A 364 1.83 -6.82 -4.82
N ASP A 365 2.72 -7.77 -5.14
CA ASP A 365 4.14 -7.74 -4.73
C ASP A 365 4.34 -7.53 -3.22
N CYS A 366 3.47 -8.07 -2.39
CA CYS A 366 3.60 -7.97 -0.93
C CYS A 366 4.74 -8.81 -0.36
N LYS A 367 5.30 -9.74 -1.16
CA LYS A 367 6.41 -10.64 -0.83
C LYS A 367 6.17 -11.60 0.35
N TYR A 368 4.92 -11.76 0.81
CA TYR A 368 4.60 -12.74 1.86
C TYR A 368 4.84 -14.20 1.43
N CYS A 369 4.93 -14.47 0.12
CA CYS A 369 5.31 -15.77 -0.42
C CYS A 369 6.84 -15.96 -0.52
N MET A 370 7.64 -14.99 -0.06
CA MET A 370 9.10 -15.04 -0.10
C MET A 370 9.69 -15.20 1.32
N PRO A 371 10.83 -15.88 1.48
CA PRO A 371 11.57 -16.61 0.44
C PRO A 371 10.85 -17.89 0.01
N CYS A 372 10.83 -18.16 -1.30
CA CYS A 372 10.29 -19.41 -1.81
C CYS A 372 11.26 -20.58 -1.51
N PRO A 373 10.80 -21.71 -0.92
CA PRO A 373 11.68 -22.84 -0.62
C PRO A 373 12.28 -23.52 -1.87
N TYR A 374 11.72 -23.23 -3.05
CA TYR A 374 12.21 -23.72 -4.34
C TYR A 374 13.05 -22.69 -5.11
N GLY A 375 13.40 -21.56 -4.49
CA GLY A 375 14.24 -20.52 -5.10
C GLY A 375 13.56 -19.73 -6.23
N ILE A 376 12.22 -19.74 -6.31
CA ILE A 376 11.45 -19.00 -7.32
C ILE A 376 11.14 -17.60 -6.80
N ASP A 377 11.41 -16.57 -7.61
CA ASP A 377 10.84 -15.23 -7.36
C ASP A 377 9.37 -15.22 -7.81
N ILE A 378 8.49 -15.64 -6.91
CA ILE A 378 7.05 -15.78 -7.20
C ILE A 378 6.43 -14.45 -7.63
N PRO A 379 6.65 -13.31 -6.94
CA PRO A 379 6.12 -12.02 -7.36
C PRO A 379 6.58 -11.61 -8.76
N ALA A 380 7.87 -11.73 -9.06
CA ALA A 380 8.39 -11.36 -10.38
C ALA A 380 7.75 -12.17 -11.51
N VAL A 381 7.57 -13.49 -11.31
CA VAL A 381 6.89 -14.36 -12.29
C VAL A 381 5.44 -13.94 -12.52
N LEU A 382 4.69 -13.67 -11.45
CA LEU A 382 3.28 -13.27 -11.54
C LEU A 382 3.10 -11.88 -12.15
N ILE A 383 3.97 -10.93 -11.82
CA ILE A 383 3.97 -9.59 -12.41
C ILE A 383 4.28 -9.66 -13.89
N HIS A 384 5.29 -10.48 -14.29
CA HIS A 384 5.62 -10.68 -15.69
C HIS A 384 4.46 -11.32 -16.46
N TYR A 385 3.80 -12.33 -15.90
CA TYR A 385 2.59 -12.92 -16.48
C TYR A 385 1.51 -11.84 -16.71
N ASN A 386 1.22 -11.03 -15.71
CA ASN A 386 0.22 -9.95 -15.81
C ASN A 386 0.58 -8.95 -16.92
N LYS A 387 1.86 -8.61 -17.05
CA LYS A 387 2.34 -7.76 -18.14
C LYS A 387 2.06 -8.39 -19.49
N CYS A 388 2.42 -9.65 -19.70
CA CYS A 388 2.15 -10.36 -20.96
C CYS A 388 0.65 -10.43 -21.29
N VAL A 389 -0.21 -10.69 -20.30
CA VAL A 389 -1.68 -10.71 -20.50
C VAL A 389 -2.22 -9.33 -20.92
N ASN A 390 -1.67 -8.25 -20.39
CA ASN A 390 -2.11 -6.89 -20.67
C ASN A 390 -1.57 -6.33 -22.01
N GLU A 391 -0.44 -6.81 -22.47
CA GLU A 391 0.23 -6.31 -23.70
C GLU A 391 -0.06 -7.18 -24.92
N GLY A 392 -0.60 -8.38 -24.78
CA GLY A 392 -0.92 -9.33 -25.84
C GLY A 392 0.27 -10.18 -26.18
#